data_673eb6fdf4c810ed61063486f19d9481
#
_entry.id   673eb6fdf4c810ed61063486f19d9481
#
_cell.length_a   1.000
_cell.length_b   1.000
_cell.length_c   1.000
_cell.angle_alpha   90.00
_cell.angle_beta   90.00
_cell.angle_gamma   90.00
#
_symmetry.space_group_name_H-M   'P 1'
#
loop_
_entity.id
_entity.type
_entity.pdbx_description
1 polymer ?
#
loop_
_entity_poly.entity_id
_entity_poly.type
_entity_poly.pdbx_seq_one_letter_code
_entity_poly.pdbx_strand_id
1 'polypeptide(L)'
;MARKEPLLSALKGGVLRLREGGGPCTDTSPHLASLCQLLESILRKGLQQPAWGFRRRDYWHWLEQLPTGTSGGRPTPLSASIQQVGSCQGVRTAQGRGRHFLRLALQRKVLAAAVQQLAQTPRLLEFYDPVSSILGNEDLLEPFLSLLLVMTEMDFSLDLQNCSFLDESWLLPVCITYETVPCLALGMVLRYVDGRVFVTEVLPESQAEVDEVVLAGDILDEINGCSLRNAYNGQAGAMLQKLKGQPLSFRLLRWRWHDGEVYEPLLPYLKVLKEKEPQFQLQRGPRHRSEGEPWGLHGGRLLYNLRYLGQTSVGKCGGKEVLDRAISAVLERHAAARIQVQEHWVVEKRAAQGKLLEEAVRDCASSPPLPNNLALEAEVLIREKPSSKLLCRYPYPTISCVGRCMDSSNVFAFCVAASPESPDRSTFDCLVFASSSEQECEEIIRRIAAGFKHTEWFV
;
A
#
# COMPACT_ATOMS: atom_id res chain seq x y z
N MET A 1 1.29 -41.13 -31.96
CA MET A 1 1.93 -40.45 -30.82
C MET A 1 1.31 -39.06 -30.71
N ALA A 2 0.58 -38.79 -29.64
CA ALA A 2 0.00 -37.45 -29.40
C ALA A 2 1.12 -36.43 -29.38
N ARG A 3 1.01 -35.40 -30.22
CA ARG A 3 2.00 -34.27 -30.32
C ARG A 3 2.03 -33.56 -28.98
N LYS A 4 3.09 -33.76 -28.19
CA LYS A 4 3.24 -33.04 -26.89
C LYS A 4 3.23 -31.55 -27.13
N GLU A 5 2.21 -30.87 -26.63
CA GLU A 5 2.12 -29.42 -26.70
C GLU A 5 3.19 -28.78 -25.76
N PRO A 6 4.16 -28.02 -26.28
CA PRO A 6 5.27 -27.49 -25.48
C PRO A 6 4.82 -26.59 -24.34
N LEU A 7 3.78 -25.76 -24.57
CA LEU A 7 3.28 -24.82 -23.54
C LEU A 7 2.63 -25.57 -22.37
N LEU A 8 1.89 -26.65 -22.63
CA LEU A 8 1.29 -27.46 -21.55
C LEU A 8 2.38 -28.19 -20.75
N SER A 9 3.43 -28.67 -21.42
CA SER A 9 4.57 -29.29 -20.74
C SER A 9 5.32 -28.30 -19.88
N ALA A 10 5.54 -27.08 -20.38
CA ALA A 10 6.16 -25.98 -19.62
C ALA A 10 5.29 -25.54 -18.42
N LEU A 11 3.96 -25.43 -18.62
CA LEU A 11 3.00 -25.10 -17.56
C LEU A 11 3.04 -26.15 -16.46
N LYS A 12 3.02 -27.45 -16.80
CA LYS A 12 3.15 -28.52 -15.82
C LYS A 12 4.44 -28.38 -14.98
N GLY A 13 5.57 -28.13 -15.64
CA GLY A 13 6.83 -27.89 -14.94
C GLY A 13 6.80 -26.65 -14.04
N GLY A 14 6.13 -25.57 -14.47
CA GLY A 14 5.92 -24.37 -13.66
C GLY A 14 5.10 -24.62 -12.41
N VAL A 15 3.99 -25.34 -12.53
CA VAL A 15 3.12 -25.72 -11.40
C VAL A 15 3.87 -26.59 -10.38
N LEU A 16 4.66 -27.55 -10.85
CA LEU A 16 5.46 -28.41 -9.95
C LEU A 16 6.49 -27.58 -9.14
N ARG A 17 7.23 -26.71 -9.81
CA ARG A 17 8.21 -25.83 -9.13
C ARG A 17 7.58 -24.90 -8.09
N LEU A 18 6.38 -24.37 -8.35
CA LEU A 18 5.68 -23.56 -7.36
C LEU A 18 5.20 -24.38 -6.16
N ARG A 19 4.77 -25.64 -6.38
CA ARG A 19 4.36 -26.55 -5.28
C ARG A 19 5.54 -26.96 -4.40
N GLU A 20 6.73 -27.10 -4.95
CA GLU A 20 7.95 -27.43 -4.21
C GLU A 20 8.34 -26.34 -3.20
N GLY A 21 7.89 -25.10 -3.39
CA GLY A 21 8.14 -23.97 -2.49
C GLY A 21 7.45 -24.05 -1.12
N GLY A 22 6.48 -24.94 -0.93
CA GLY A 22 5.95 -25.36 0.38
C GLY A 22 5.19 -24.31 1.19
N GLY A 23 4.57 -23.30 0.56
CA GLY A 23 3.80 -22.25 1.25
C GLY A 23 2.88 -21.48 0.29
N PRO A 24 2.15 -20.46 0.78
CA PRO A 24 1.33 -19.62 -0.09
C PRO A 24 2.22 -18.90 -1.12
N CYS A 25 1.78 -18.95 -2.38
CA CYS A 25 2.46 -18.27 -3.48
C CYS A 25 2.18 -16.76 -3.39
N THR A 26 3.24 -15.96 -3.26
CA THR A 26 3.18 -14.48 -3.15
C THR A 26 3.81 -13.82 -4.38
N ASP A 27 3.71 -12.51 -4.49
CA ASP A 27 4.33 -11.75 -5.58
C ASP A 27 5.86 -11.86 -5.64
N THR A 28 6.49 -12.21 -4.53
CA THR A 28 7.94 -12.46 -4.45
C THR A 28 8.31 -13.92 -4.71
N SER A 29 7.32 -14.81 -4.91
CA SER A 29 7.60 -16.22 -5.18
C SER A 29 8.34 -16.41 -6.51
N PRO A 30 9.47 -17.09 -6.53
CA PRO A 30 10.16 -17.42 -7.76
C PRO A 30 9.22 -18.23 -8.66
N HIS A 31 9.32 -18.05 -9.98
CA HIS A 31 8.49 -18.72 -10.99
C HIS A 31 7.03 -18.27 -11.12
N LEU A 32 6.46 -17.42 -10.24
CA LEU A 32 5.09 -16.93 -10.40
C LEU A 32 4.92 -16.13 -11.71
N ALA A 33 5.83 -15.18 -11.96
CA ALA A 33 5.78 -14.36 -13.19
C ALA A 33 5.87 -15.24 -14.44
N SER A 34 6.76 -16.23 -14.45
CA SER A 34 6.90 -17.19 -15.56
C SER A 34 5.65 -18.04 -15.74
N LEU A 35 5.00 -18.48 -14.66
CA LEU A 35 3.73 -19.20 -14.72
C LEU A 35 2.63 -18.35 -15.34
N CYS A 36 2.50 -17.10 -14.92
CA CYS A 36 1.53 -16.16 -15.46
C CYS A 36 1.76 -15.87 -16.95
N GLN A 37 3.03 -15.74 -17.37
CA GLN A 37 3.40 -15.62 -18.79
C GLN A 37 3.03 -16.84 -19.61
N LEU A 38 3.20 -18.05 -19.06
CA LEU A 38 2.79 -19.30 -19.72
C LEU A 38 1.27 -19.37 -19.86
N LEU A 39 0.52 -19.04 -18.82
CA LEU A 39 -0.94 -18.96 -18.88
C LEU A 39 -1.41 -17.95 -19.93
N GLU A 40 -0.82 -16.74 -19.93
CA GLU A 40 -1.12 -15.72 -20.94
C GLU A 40 -0.83 -16.22 -22.36
N SER A 41 0.29 -16.91 -22.56
CA SER A 41 0.68 -17.49 -23.84
C SER A 41 -0.29 -18.57 -24.31
N ILE A 42 -0.77 -19.42 -23.41
CA ILE A 42 -1.79 -20.44 -23.69
C ILE A 42 -3.10 -19.78 -24.10
N LEU A 43 -3.55 -18.78 -23.33
CA LEU A 43 -4.81 -18.06 -23.61
C LEU A 43 -4.75 -17.25 -24.91
N ARG A 44 -3.57 -16.87 -25.40
CA ARG A 44 -3.37 -16.16 -26.66
C ARG A 44 -3.11 -17.06 -27.86
N LYS A 45 -2.69 -18.29 -27.61
CA LYS A 45 -2.35 -19.22 -28.70
C LYS A 45 -3.55 -19.50 -29.59
N GLY A 46 -3.42 -19.25 -30.90
CA GLY A 46 -4.48 -19.47 -31.88
C GLY A 46 -5.66 -18.51 -31.78
N LEU A 47 -5.53 -17.41 -31.03
CA LEU A 47 -6.56 -16.38 -30.94
C LEU A 47 -6.67 -15.64 -32.28
N GLN A 48 -7.81 -15.77 -32.94
CA GLN A 48 -8.09 -15.20 -34.26
C GLN A 48 -8.20 -13.68 -34.19
N GLN A 49 -7.45 -13.00 -35.04
CA GLN A 49 -7.51 -11.54 -35.17
C GLN A 49 -8.58 -11.14 -36.20
N PRO A 50 -9.32 -10.05 -35.97
CA PRO A 50 -10.29 -9.59 -36.96
C PRO A 50 -9.56 -9.15 -38.25
N ALA A 51 -10.11 -9.55 -39.40
CA ALA A 51 -9.53 -9.23 -40.70
C ALA A 51 -9.44 -7.71 -40.96
N TRP A 52 -10.38 -6.94 -40.40
CA TRP A 52 -10.50 -5.50 -40.48
C TRP A 52 -10.70 -4.95 -39.06
N GLY A 53 -9.70 -4.25 -38.53
CA GLY A 53 -9.85 -3.62 -37.23
C GLY A 53 -8.55 -2.99 -36.72
N PHE A 54 -8.65 -1.80 -36.13
CA PHE A 54 -7.52 -1.06 -35.52
C PHE A 54 -7.08 -1.61 -34.17
N ARG A 55 -7.85 -2.52 -33.55
CA ARG A 55 -7.54 -3.09 -32.22
C ARG A 55 -7.31 -4.58 -32.32
N ARG A 56 -6.14 -5.00 -31.84
CA ARG A 56 -5.84 -6.43 -31.70
C ARG A 56 -6.76 -7.05 -30.66
N ARG A 57 -7.30 -8.23 -30.98
CA ARG A 57 -8.07 -9.04 -30.04
C ARG A 57 -7.14 -9.67 -29.03
N ASP A 58 -7.52 -9.62 -27.75
CA ASP A 58 -6.88 -10.33 -26.65
C ASP A 58 -7.88 -11.22 -25.93
N TYR A 59 -7.43 -12.15 -25.09
CA TYR A 59 -8.30 -13.09 -24.37
C TYR A 59 -9.26 -12.37 -23.41
N TRP A 60 -8.96 -11.15 -22.93
CA TRP A 60 -9.90 -10.35 -22.16
C TRP A 60 -11.25 -10.13 -22.88
N HIS A 61 -11.24 -10.02 -24.19
CA HIS A 61 -12.46 -9.75 -24.95
C HIS A 61 -13.48 -10.90 -24.93
N TRP A 62 -13.07 -12.16 -24.76
CA TRP A 62 -14.03 -13.22 -24.53
C TRP A 62 -14.38 -13.37 -23.05
N LEU A 63 -13.46 -13.09 -22.11
CA LEU A 63 -13.72 -13.09 -20.68
C LEU A 63 -14.87 -12.14 -20.32
N GLU A 64 -14.83 -10.90 -20.83
CA GLU A 64 -15.88 -9.91 -20.57
C GLU A 64 -17.24 -10.26 -21.19
N GLN A 65 -17.29 -11.20 -22.16
CA GLN A 65 -18.48 -11.69 -22.81
C GLN A 65 -19.00 -13.02 -22.22
N LEU A 66 -18.32 -13.58 -21.25
CA LEU A 66 -18.82 -14.79 -20.57
C LEU A 66 -20.20 -14.51 -19.93
N PRO A 67 -21.13 -15.49 -20.01
CA PRO A 67 -22.43 -15.32 -19.40
C PRO A 67 -22.31 -14.99 -17.91
N THR A 68 -23.01 -13.94 -17.50
CA THR A 68 -23.07 -13.56 -16.07
C THR A 68 -23.99 -14.51 -15.34
N GLY A 69 -23.40 -15.54 -14.71
CA GLY A 69 -24.15 -16.44 -13.87
C GLY A 69 -24.55 -15.80 -12.54
N THR A 70 -25.80 -16.00 -12.13
CA THR A 70 -26.25 -15.68 -10.77
C THR A 70 -26.61 -16.96 -10.03
N SER A 71 -26.18 -17.13 -8.80
CA SER A 71 -26.57 -18.21 -7.90
C SER A 71 -27.29 -17.61 -6.71
N GLY A 72 -28.59 -17.93 -6.57
CA GLY A 72 -29.41 -17.38 -5.49
C GLY A 72 -29.54 -15.84 -5.51
N GLY A 73 -29.54 -15.20 -6.70
CA GLY A 73 -29.63 -13.74 -6.85
C GLY A 73 -28.32 -12.98 -6.63
N ARG A 74 -27.20 -13.67 -6.35
CA ARG A 74 -25.85 -13.07 -6.20
C ARG A 74 -24.98 -13.42 -7.40
N PRO A 75 -24.05 -12.54 -7.82
CA PRO A 75 -23.11 -12.88 -8.89
C PRO A 75 -22.20 -14.05 -8.47
N THR A 76 -21.91 -14.96 -9.42
CA THR A 76 -20.94 -16.03 -9.16
C THR A 76 -19.55 -15.45 -8.89
N PRO A 77 -18.65 -16.17 -8.20
CA PRO A 77 -17.27 -15.71 -7.96
C PRO A 77 -16.53 -15.33 -9.24
N LEU A 78 -16.78 -16.05 -10.35
CA LEU A 78 -16.22 -15.70 -11.65
C LEU A 78 -16.79 -14.39 -12.20
N SER A 79 -18.12 -14.24 -12.20
CA SER A 79 -18.79 -13.03 -12.67
C SER A 79 -18.37 -11.80 -11.86
N ALA A 80 -18.30 -11.92 -10.52
CA ALA A 80 -17.80 -10.88 -9.64
C ALA A 80 -16.32 -10.50 -9.94
N SER A 81 -15.50 -11.50 -10.29
CA SER A 81 -14.09 -11.27 -10.64
C SER A 81 -13.94 -10.52 -11.96
N ILE A 82 -14.71 -10.89 -12.98
CA ILE A 82 -14.72 -10.20 -14.26
C ILE A 82 -15.20 -8.76 -14.09
N GLN A 83 -16.27 -8.53 -13.33
CA GLN A 83 -16.79 -7.19 -13.04
C GLN A 83 -15.76 -6.33 -12.30
N GLN A 84 -15.08 -6.89 -11.28
CA GLN A 84 -14.05 -6.18 -10.54
C GLN A 84 -12.91 -5.72 -11.43
N VAL A 85 -12.42 -6.58 -12.33
CA VAL A 85 -11.36 -6.23 -13.29
C VAL A 85 -11.86 -5.20 -14.30
N GLY A 86 -13.08 -5.34 -14.81
CA GLY A 86 -13.68 -4.39 -15.74
C GLY A 86 -13.80 -2.96 -15.18
N SER A 87 -14.07 -2.83 -13.88
CA SER A 87 -14.17 -1.55 -13.17
C SER A 87 -12.83 -1.01 -12.65
N CYS A 88 -11.74 -1.81 -12.72
CA CYS A 88 -10.44 -1.39 -12.21
C CYS A 88 -9.86 -0.24 -13.03
N GLN A 89 -9.57 0.89 -12.37
CA GLN A 89 -9.00 2.07 -13.00
C GLN A 89 -7.48 2.01 -13.18
N GLY A 90 -6.79 1.12 -12.47
CA GLY A 90 -5.34 0.95 -12.54
C GLY A 90 -4.86 0.31 -13.85
N VAL A 91 -5.71 -0.46 -14.55
CA VAL A 91 -5.42 -1.11 -15.85
C VAL A 91 -6.30 -0.54 -16.95
N ARG A 92 -5.73 -0.35 -18.14
CA ARG A 92 -6.38 0.36 -19.26
C ARG A 92 -6.54 -0.50 -20.50
N THR A 93 -5.55 -1.34 -20.79
CA THR A 93 -5.53 -2.18 -22.00
C THR A 93 -6.23 -3.52 -21.77
N ALA A 94 -6.66 -4.16 -22.85
CA ALA A 94 -7.16 -5.54 -22.78
C ALA A 94 -6.09 -6.50 -22.22
N GLN A 95 -4.81 -6.27 -22.55
CA GLN A 95 -3.68 -7.00 -22.00
C GLN A 95 -3.58 -6.83 -20.47
N GLY A 96 -3.59 -5.60 -19.97
CA GLY A 96 -3.50 -5.33 -18.53
C GLY A 96 -4.68 -5.90 -17.77
N ARG A 97 -5.91 -5.77 -18.30
CA ARG A 97 -7.10 -6.38 -17.73
C ARG A 97 -7.02 -7.90 -17.72
N GLY A 98 -6.57 -8.52 -18.81
CA GLY A 98 -6.35 -9.95 -18.87
C GLY A 98 -5.34 -10.43 -17.83
N ARG A 99 -4.21 -9.75 -17.68
CA ARG A 99 -3.18 -10.03 -16.67
C ARG A 99 -3.71 -9.84 -15.26
N HIS A 100 -4.46 -8.77 -15.01
CA HIS A 100 -5.10 -8.54 -13.72
C HIS A 100 -6.12 -9.62 -13.40
N PHE A 101 -6.92 -10.04 -14.39
CA PHE A 101 -7.84 -11.16 -14.24
C PHE A 101 -7.11 -12.46 -13.89
N LEU A 102 -6.01 -12.79 -14.56
CA LEU A 102 -5.23 -14.00 -14.26
C LEU A 102 -4.78 -14.03 -12.79
N ARG A 103 -4.24 -12.93 -12.28
CA ARG A 103 -3.83 -12.81 -10.87
C ARG A 103 -5.02 -12.99 -9.92
N LEU A 104 -6.11 -12.30 -10.19
CA LEU A 104 -7.34 -12.40 -9.41
C LEU A 104 -7.93 -13.81 -9.47
N ALA A 105 -7.92 -14.44 -10.66
CA ALA A 105 -8.48 -15.78 -10.88
C ALA A 105 -7.64 -16.88 -10.21
N LEU A 106 -6.33 -16.73 -10.14
CA LEU A 106 -5.45 -17.61 -9.34
C LEU A 106 -5.82 -17.53 -7.86
N GLN A 107 -5.90 -16.34 -7.30
CA GLN A 107 -6.22 -16.13 -5.89
C GLN A 107 -7.63 -16.59 -5.52
N ARG A 108 -8.61 -16.35 -6.40
CA ARG A 108 -10.02 -16.74 -6.17
C ARG A 108 -10.35 -18.16 -6.67
N LYS A 109 -9.38 -18.85 -7.26
CA LYS A 109 -9.53 -20.22 -7.76
C LYS A 109 -10.62 -20.35 -8.85
N VAL A 110 -10.83 -19.31 -9.68
CA VAL A 110 -11.90 -19.27 -10.69
C VAL A 110 -11.42 -19.46 -12.13
N LEU A 111 -10.11 -19.64 -12.37
CA LEU A 111 -9.57 -19.74 -13.72
C LEU A 111 -10.07 -21.00 -14.47
N ALA A 112 -10.13 -22.15 -13.79
CA ALA A 112 -10.69 -23.37 -14.36
C ALA A 112 -12.16 -23.19 -14.76
N ALA A 113 -12.96 -22.54 -13.90
CA ALA A 113 -14.36 -22.25 -14.20
C ALA A 113 -14.53 -21.33 -15.41
N ALA A 114 -13.65 -20.33 -15.58
CA ALA A 114 -13.66 -19.45 -16.75
C ALA A 114 -13.42 -20.23 -18.06
N VAL A 115 -12.43 -21.12 -18.08
CA VAL A 115 -12.11 -21.95 -19.25
C VAL A 115 -13.19 -22.99 -19.52
N GLN A 116 -13.78 -23.60 -18.49
CA GLN A 116 -14.93 -24.49 -18.64
C GLN A 116 -16.14 -23.78 -19.25
N GLN A 117 -16.44 -22.56 -18.77
CA GLN A 117 -17.56 -21.79 -19.31
C GLN A 117 -17.32 -21.33 -20.76
N LEU A 118 -16.06 -21.00 -21.12
CA LEU A 118 -15.68 -20.76 -22.51
C LEU A 118 -15.96 -22.01 -23.37
N ALA A 119 -15.54 -23.20 -22.93
CA ALA A 119 -15.76 -24.47 -23.64
C ALA A 119 -17.24 -24.78 -23.85
N GLN A 120 -18.10 -24.34 -22.92
CA GLN A 120 -19.55 -24.53 -22.99
C GLN A 120 -20.26 -23.43 -23.83
N THR A 121 -19.51 -22.47 -24.35
CA THR A 121 -20.06 -21.33 -25.11
C THR A 121 -19.50 -21.34 -26.53
N PRO A 122 -20.11 -22.09 -27.49
CA PRO A 122 -19.57 -22.28 -28.85
C PRO A 122 -19.26 -20.98 -29.57
N ARG A 123 -20.12 -19.96 -29.43
CA ARG A 123 -19.92 -18.62 -30.02
C ARG A 123 -18.59 -17.97 -29.57
N LEU A 124 -18.13 -18.22 -28.35
CA LEU A 124 -16.88 -17.68 -27.84
C LEU A 124 -15.68 -18.53 -28.22
N LEU A 125 -15.89 -19.84 -28.46
CA LEU A 125 -14.84 -20.72 -28.99
C LEU A 125 -14.43 -20.34 -30.42
N GLU A 126 -15.32 -19.70 -31.20
CA GLU A 126 -15.01 -19.15 -32.53
C GLU A 126 -13.89 -18.06 -32.48
N PHE A 127 -13.55 -17.56 -31.30
CA PHE A 127 -12.37 -16.70 -31.13
C PHE A 127 -11.05 -17.46 -31.39
N TYR A 128 -11.05 -18.78 -31.37
CA TYR A 128 -9.87 -19.61 -31.46
C TYR A 128 -9.85 -20.47 -32.71
N ASP A 129 -8.68 -20.57 -33.33
CA ASP A 129 -8.45 -21.53 -34.41
C ASP A 129 -8.37 -22.97 -33.81
N PRO A 130 -9.22 -23.91 -34.24
CA PRO A 130 -9.29 -25.23 -33.64
C PRO A 130 -8.02 -26.07 -33.86
N VAL A 131 -7.18 -25.74 -34.86
CA VAL A 131 -5.99 -26.53 -35.19
C VAL A 131 -4.77 -26.05 -34.40
N SER A 132 -4.62 -24.74 -34.25
CA SER A 132 -3.40 -24.13 -33.66
C SER A 132 -3.56 -23.73 -32.22
N SER A 133 -4.78 -23.59 -31.70
CA SER A 133 -5.04 -23.17 -30.33
C SER A 133 -5.07 -24.35 -29.35
N ILE A 134 -4.89 -24.07 -28.08
CA ILE A 134 -5.10 -25.02 -26.98
C ILE A 134 -6.56 -25.00 -26.56
N LEU A 135 -7.20 -23.84 -26.55
CA LEU A 135 -8.59 -23.69 -26.09
C LEU A 135 -9.63 -24.12 -27.11
N GLY A 136 -9.34 -24.03 -28.40
CA GLY A 136 -10.22 -24.50 -29.47
C GLY A 136 -10.02 -25.98 -29.87
N ASN A 137 -9.03 -26.67 -29.27
CA ASN A 137 -8.69 -28.05 -29.57
C ASN A 137 -9.09 -28.97 -28.40
N GLU A 138 -10.07 -29.84 -28.60
CA GLU A 138 -10.60 -30.72 -27.55
C GLU A 138 -9.53 -31.61 -26.91
N ASP A 139 -8.61 -32.17 -27.71
CA ASP A 139 -7.52 -33.02 -27.21
C ASP A 139 -6.53 -32.30 -26.30
N LEU A 140 -6.39 -30.96 -26.45
CA LEU A 140 -5.48 -30.14 -25.67
C LEU A 140 -6.17 -29.40 -24.51
N LEU A 141 -7.48 -29.15 -24.65
CA LEU A 141 -8.27 -28.44 -23.64
C LEU A 141 -8.39 -29.23 -22.34
N GLU A 142 -8.66 -30.55 -22.44
CA GLU A 142 -8.82 -31.43 -21.27
C GLU A 142 -7.53 -31.50 -20.40
N PRO A 143 -6.34 -31.74 -20.96
CA PRO A 143 -5.09 -31.64 -20.21
C PRO A 143 -4.84 -30.25 -19.60
N PHE A 144 -5.22 -29.17 -20.29
CA PHE A 144 -5.11 -27.83 -19.76
C PHE A 144 -6.02 -27.61 -18.53
N LEU A 145 -7.30 -28.00 -18.64
CA LEU A 145 -8.25 -27.96 -17.53
C LEU A 145 -7.76 -28.74 -16.32
N SER A 146 -7.20 -29.95 -16.56
CA SER A 146 -6.62 -30.77 -15.49
C SER A 146 -5.49 -30.04 -14.76
N LEU A 147 -4.62 -29.31 -15.46
CA LEU A 147 -3.56 -28.49 -14.84
C LEU A 147 -4.15 -27.31 -14.05
N LEU A 148 -5.20 -26.67 -14.57
CA LEU A 148 -5.87 -25.57 -13.86
C LEU A 148 -6.54 -26.06 -12.58
N LEU A 149 -7.14 -27.26 -12.57
CA LEU A 149 -7.71 -27.87 -11.36
C LEU A 149 -6.64 -28.13 -10.30
N VAL A 150 -5.46 -28.65 -10.70
CA VAL A 150 -4.33 -28.81 -9.77
C VAL A 150 -3.90 -27.45 -9.18
N MET A 151 -3.94 -26.37 -9.96
CA MET A 151 -3.62 -25.02 -9.46
C MET A 151 -4.67 -24.51 -8.46
N THR A 152 -5.92 -24.98 -8.46
CA THR A 152 -6.92 -24.58 -7.46
C THR A 152 -6.61 -25.11 -6.05
N GLU A 153 -5.77 -26.14 -5.93
CA GLU A 153 -5.29 -26.66 -4.64
C GLU A 153 -4.19 -25.79 -4.02
N MET A 154 -3.59 -24.88 -4.80
CA MET A 154 -2.54 -23.99 -4.34
C MET A 154 -3.15 -22.72 -3.73
N ASP A 155 -2.48 -22.17 -2.72
CA ASP A 155 -2.87 -20.91 -2.12
C ASP A 155 -2.03 -19.77 -2.70
N PHE A 156 -2.74 -18.74 -3.18
CA PHE A 156 -2.13 -17.53 -3.73
C PHE A 156 -2.51 -16.34 -2.86
N SER A 157 -1.48 -15.59 -2.40
CA SER A 157 -1.63 -14.35 -1.65
C SER A 157 -0.94 -13.22 -2.41
N LEU A 158 -1.66 -12.64 -3.38
CA LEU A 158 -1.14 -11.66 -4.33
C LEU A 158 -1.64 -10.25 -3.99
N ASP A 159 -0.78 -9.24 -4.11
CA ASP A 159 -1.24 -7.85 -4.04
C ASP A 159 -1.98 -7.47 -5.32
N LEU A 160 -3.30 -7.64 -5.30
CA LEU A 160 -4.17 -7.33 -6.44
C LEU A 160 -4.32 -5.83 -6.69
N GLN A 161 -3.94 -4.98 -5.74
CA GLN A 161 -3.96 -3.54 -5.92
C GLN A 161 -2.74 -3.05 -6.71
N ASN A 162 -1.62 -3.81 -6.67
CA ASN A 162 -0.44 -3.54 -7.48
C ASN A 162 -0.66 -3.99 -8.93
N CYS A 163 -1.43 -3.23 -9.70
CA CYS A 163 -1.86 -3.60 -11.05
C CYS A 163 -1.52 -2.58 -12.14
N SER A 164 -1.09 -1.38 -11.79
CA SER A 164 -1.01 -0.26 -12.75
C SER A 164 0.08 -0.43 -13.84
N PHE A 165 1.04 -1.35 -13.65
CA PHE A 165 2.05 -1.73 -14.66
C PHE A 165 1.73 -3.02 -15.42
N LEU A 166 0.60 -3.66 -15.15
CA LEU A 166 0.19 -4.86 -15.88
C LEU A 166 -0.13 -4.59 -17.36
N ASP A 167 -0.38 -3.35 -17.72
CA ASP A 167 -0.49 -2.93 -19.13
C ASP A 167 0.82 -3.15 -19.90
N GLU A 168 1.96 -2.99 -19.25
CA GLU A 168 3.30 -3.02 -19.85
C GLU A 168 4.06 -4.31 -19.54
N SER A 169 4.02 -4.79 -18.30
CA SER A 169 4.90 -5.85 -17.81
C SER A 169 4.22 -6.79 -16.81
N TRP A 170 4.72 -8.02 -16.71
CA TRP A 170 4.46 -8.93 -15.60
C TRP A 170 5.38 -8.67 -14.39
N LEU A 171 6.47 -7.94 -14.59
CA LEU A 171 7.29 -7.47 -13.49
C LEU A 171 6.55 -6.35 -12.77
N LEU A 172 6.31 -6.49 -11.47
CA LEU A 172 5.58 -5.50 -10.69
C LEU A 172 6.54 -4.55 -9.99
N PRO A 173 6.19 -3.25 -9.89
CA PRO A 173 6.98 -2.30 -9.13
C PRO A 173 6.86 -2.56 -7.63
N VAL A 174 7.82 -2.06 -6.86
CA VAL A 174 7.70 -1.96 -5.41
C VAL A 174 6.68 -0.88 -5.09
N CYS A 175 5.58 -1.26 -4.44
CA CYS A 175 4.53 -0.35 -3.98
C CYS A 175 4.75 0.05 -2.53
N ILE A 176 4.55 1.32 -2.24
CA ILE A 176 4.60 1.88 -0.90
C ILE A 176 3.32 2.67 -0.65
N THR A 177 2.67 2.43 0.46
CA THR A 177 1.59 3.28 0.96
C THR A 177 2.22 4.34 1.86
N TYR A 178 2.05 5.61 1.48
CA TYR A 178 2.44 6.75 2.27
C TYR A 178 1.21 7.46 2.77
N GLU A 179 1.07 7.50 4.06
CA GLU A 179 -0.04 8.15 4.74
C GLU A 179 0.51 9.33 5.55
N THR A 180 -0.15 10.47 5.49
CA THR A 180 0.32 11.67 6.17
C THR A 180 -0.82 12.39 6.88
N VAL A 181 -0.46 13.15 7.90
CA VAL A 181 -1.36 14.03 8.64
C VAL A 181 -1.91 15.14 7.71
N PRO A 182 -3.05 15.73 8.05
CA PRO A 182 -3.51 16.94 7.37
C PRO A 182 -2.43 18.01 7.39
N CYS A 183 -2.03 18.49 6.22
CA CYS A 183 -1.02 19.52 6.06
C CYS A 183 -1.38 20.48 4.93
N LEU A 184 -0.88 21.72 5.00
CA LEU A 184 -1.13 22.75 3.99
C LEU A 184 -0.33 22.48 2.71
N ALA A 185 0.88 21.94 2.84
CA ALA A 185 1.76 21.62 1.73
C ALA A 185 2.56 20.35 2.01
N LEU A 186 2.44 19.37 1.11
CA LEU A 186 3.21 18.13 1.20
C LEU A 186 4.68 18.32 0.82
N GLY A 187 4.98 19.30 -0.02
CA GLY A 187 6.33 19.55 -0.51
C GLY A 187 6.81 18.60 -1.59
N MET A 188 5.90 18.08 -2.40
CA MET A 188 6.23 17.26 -3.58
C MET A 188 6.02 18.06 -4.86
N VAL A 189 7.04 18.14 -5.71
CA VAL A 189 6.91 18.68 -7.07
C VAL A 189 6.53 17.54 -8.00
N LEU A 190 5.42 17.73 -8.72
CA LEU A 190 4.83 16.68 -9.57
C LEU A 190 4.99 17.03 -11.05
N ARG A 191 5.30 16.04 -11.89
CA ARG A 191 5.35 16.14 -13.35
C ARG A 191 4.57 15.00 -13.98
N TYR A 192 3.96 15.31 -15.12
CA TYR A 192 3.11 14.38 -15.85
C TYR A 192 3.83 13.90 -17.11
N VAL A 193 4.01 12.59 -17.22
CA VAL A 193 4.67 11.93 -18.35
C VAL A 193 3.86 10.71 -18.75
N ASP A 194 3.34 10.71 -19.97
CA ASP A 194 2.61 9.61 -20.59
C ASP A 194 1.54 8.97 -19.69
N GLY A 195 0.75 9.85 -19.05
CA GLY A 195 -0.35 9.45 -18.18
C GLY A 195 0.08 8.91 -16.82
N ARG A 196 1.30 9.18 -16.39
CA ARG A 196 1.80 8.92 -15.04
C ARG A 196 2.24 10.19 -14.36
N VAL A 197 2.14 10.24 -13.04
CA VAL A 197 2.50 11.40 -12.21
C VAL A 197 3.77 11.08 -11.46
N PHE A 198 4.88 11.73 -11.81
CA PHE A 198 6.18 11.56 -11.19
C PHE A 198 6.40 12.60 -10.10
N VAL A 199 6.99 12.18 -9.00
CA VAL A 199 7.60 13.08 -8.03
C VAL A 199 8.99 13.44 -8.56
N THR A 200 9.24 14.70 -8.90
CA THR A 200 10.53 15.14 -9.42
C THR A 200 11.42 15.79 -8.37
N GLU A 201 10.81 16.29 -7.31
CA GLU A 201 11.54 16.94 -6.22
C GLU A 201 10.75 16.82 -4.92
N VAL A 202 11.44 16.66 -3.81
CA VAL A 202 10.90 16.79 -2.45
C VAL A 202 11.49 18.08 -1.85
N LEU A 203 10.60 19.00 -1.51
CA LEU A 203 11.02 20.34 -1.04
C LEU A 203 11.58 20.27 0.38
N PRO A 204 12.64 21.05 0.68
CA PRO A 204 13.19 21.15 2.04
C PRO A 204 12.14 21.62 3.06
N GLU A 205 12.28 21.14 4.29
CA GLU A 205 11.40 21.47 5.44
C GLU A 205 9.92 21.12 5.22
N SER A 206 9.61 20.25 4.24
CA SER A 206 8.26 19.79 3.95
C SER A 206 7.89 18.51 4.70
N GLN A 207 6.59 18.19 4.74
CA GLN A 207 6.12 16.94 5.34
C GLN A 207 6.70 15.70 4.63
N ALA A 208 6.80 15.72 3.30
CA ALA A 208 7.35 14.61 2.53
C ALA A 208 8.85 14.38 2.80
N GLU A 209 9.62 15.46 3.01
CA GLU A 209 11.03 15.35 3.41
C GLU A 209 11.17 14.76 4.81
N VAL A 210 10.42 15.30 5.77
CA VAL A 210 10.49 14.87 7.18
C VAL A 210 10.10 13.41 7.33
N ASP A 211 9.10 12.94 6.56
CA ASP A 211 8.64 11.57 6.61
C ASP A 211 9.58 10.61 5.86
N GLU A 212 10.47 11.10 4.99
CA GLU A 212 11.49 10.33 4.23
C GLU A 212 10.94 9.13 3.44
N VAL A 213 9.63 9.10 3.21
CA VAL A 213 8.97 7.99 2.50
C VAL A 213 8.98 8.20 1.00
N VAL A 214 8.84 9.46 0.56
CA VAL A 214 8.74 9.84 -0.85
C VAL A 214 10.13 10.15 -1.41
N LEU A 215 10.44 9.65 -2.59
CA LEU A 215 11.71 9.91 -3.27
C LEU A 215 11.47 10.57 -4.63
N ALA A 216 12.38 11.45 -5.04
CA ALA A 216 12.38 11.92 -6.42
C ALA A 216 12.64 10.75 -7.38
N GLY A 217 11.74 10.58 -8.34
CA GLY A 217 11.66 9.44 -9.26
C GLY A 217 10.47 8.51 -8.99
N ASP A 218 9.85 8.55 -7.83
CA ASP A 218 8.67 7.76 -7.53
C ASP A 218 7.47 8.22 -8.36
N ILE A 219 6.56 7.27 -8.65
CA ILE A 219 5.27 7.56 -9.28
C ILE A 219 4.21 7.66 -8.20
N LEU A 220 3.45 8.73 -8.22
CA LEU A 220 2.22 8.89 -7.46
C LEU A 220 1.08 8.22 -8.24
N ASP A 221 0.69 7.02 -7.83
CA ASP A 221 -0.27 6.16 -8.54
C ASP A 221 -1.72 6.39 -8.09
N GLU A 222 -1.92 6.65 -6.78
CA GLU A 222 -3.24 6.90 -6.19
C GLU A 222 -3.18 7.96 -5.08
N ILE A 223 -4.28 8.69 -4.92
CA ILE A 223 -4.54 9.57 -3.77
C ILE A 223 -5.88 9.14 -3.17
N ASN A 224 -5.91 8.76 -1.88
CA ASN A 224 -7.11 8.29 -1.17
C ASN A 224 -7.92 7.27 -1.97
N GLY A 225 -7.25 6.30 -2.59
CA GLY A 225 -7.87 5.25 -3.41
C GLY A 225 -8.31 5.67 -4.81
N CYS A 226 -8.12 6.95 -5.18
CA CYS A 226 -8.41 7.42 -6.54
C CYS A 226 -7.16 7.31 -7.41
N SER A 227 -7.25 6.52 -8.48
CA SER A 227 -6.13 6.31 -9.40
C SER A 227 -5.77 7.56 -10.19
N LEU A 228 -4.47 7.82 -10.30
CA LEU A 228 -3.87 8.85 -11.15
C LEU A 228 -3.37 8.29 -12.49
N ARG A 229 -3.71 7.06 -12.82
CA ARG A 229 -3.39 6.47 -14.12
C ARG A 229 -4.10 7.24 -15.24
N ASN A 230 -3.35 7.78 -16.19
CA ASN A 230 -3.79 8.73 -17.22
C ASN A 230 -4.29 10.08 -16.68
N ALA A 231 -3.76 10.52 -15.55
CA ALA A 231 -4.04 11.86 -15.04
C ALA A 231 -3.65 12.94 -16.07
N TYR A 232 -4.51 13.92 -16.21
CA TYR A 232 -4.19 15.14 -16.96
C TYR A 232 -3.34 16.10 -16.11
N ASN A 233 -2.65 17.03 -16.76
CA ASN A 233 -1.82 18.01 -16.08
C ASN A 233 -2.61 18.79 -15.02
N GLY A 234 -2.10 18.80 -13.78
CA GLY A 234 -2.73 19.48 -12.65
C GLY A 234 -3.80 18.65 -11.90
N GLN A 235 -4.17 17.45 -12.35
CA GLN A 235 -5.22 16.65 -11.70
C GLN A 235 -4.86 16.31 -10.26
N ALA A 236 -3.64 15.86 -9.99
CA ALA A 236 -3.21 15.54 -8.62
C ALA A 236 -3.29 16.76 -7.71
N GLY A 237 -2.84 17.95 -8.17
CA GLY A 237 -2.96 19.19 -7.43
C GLY A 237 -4.40 19.58 -7.13
N ALA A 238 -5.31 19.43 -8.12
CA ALA A 238 -6.72 19.71 -7.93
C ALA A 238 -7.38 18.75 -6.92
N MET A 239 -6.97 17.48 -6.91
CA MET A 239 -7.42 16.50 -5.91
C MET A 239 -6.90 16.86 -4.52
N LEU A 240 -5.63 17.20 -4.38
CA LEU A 240 -5.03 17.60 -3.10
C LEU A 240 -5.70 18.85 -2.52
N GLN A 241 -6.06 19.84 -3.37
CA GLN A 241 -6.79 21.02 -2.92
C GLN A 241 -8.19 20.68 -2.36
N LYS A 242 -8.90 19.72 -2.97
CA LYS A 242 -10.20 19.25 -2.47
C LYS A 242 -10.10 18.48 -1.15
N LEU A 243 -8.96 17.87 -0.89
CA LEU A 243 -8.66 17.07 0.29
C LEU A 243 -7.92 17.86 1.37
N LYS A 244 -7.80 19.18 1.20
CA LYS A 244 -7.12 20.07 2.17
C LYS A 244 -7.75 19.91 3.55
N GLY A 245 -6.93 19.77 4.57
CA GLY A 245 -7.38 19.55 5.96
C GLY A 245 -7.85 18.13 6.26
N GLN A 246 -7.75 17.19 5.30
CA GLN A 246 -8.08 15.78 5.50
C GLN A 246 -6.82 14.91 5.55
N PRO A 247 -6.86 13.75 6.22
CA PRO A 247 -5.80 12.76 6.12
C PRO A 247 -5.60 12.30 4.67
N LEU A 248 -4.35 12.16 4.25
CA LEU A 248 -4.00 11.77 2.90
C LEU A 248 -3.31 10.40 2.91
N SER A 249 -3.76 9.53 2.03
CA SER A 249 -3.14 8.25 1.74
C SER A 249 -2.70 8.23 0.29
N PHE A 250 -1.43 7.95 0.06
CA PHE A 250 -0.82 7.87 -1.27
C PHE A 250 -0.36 6.45 -1.54
N ARG A 251 -0.61 5.98 -2.75
CA ARG A 251 0.09 4.83 -3.30
C ARG A 251 1.22 5.34 -4.17
N LEU A 252 2.44 5.01 -3.78
CA LEU A 252 3.67 5.34 -4.50
C LEU A 252 4.23 4.07 -5.15
N LEU A 253 4.65 4.17 -6.39
CA LEU A 253 5.42 3.13 -7.07
C LEU A 253 6.88 3.59 -7.07
N ARG A 254 7.74 2.78 -6.45
CA ARG A 254 9.15 3.09 -6.31
C ARG A 254 9.88 3.01 -7.65
N TRP A 255 10.74 3.96 -7.94
CA TRP A 255 11.53 3.98 -9.16
C TRP A 255 12.58 2.87 -9.24
N ARG A 256 13.04 2.36 -8.09
CA ARG A 256 13.98 1.24 -7.99
C ARG A 256 13.26 -0.05 -7.63
N TRP A 257 13.77 -1.15 -8.16
CA TRP A 257 13.26 -2.48 -7.86
C TRP A 257 13.95 -3.10 -6.64
N HIS A 258 13.62 -4.35 -6.29
CA HIS A 258 14.12 -5.03 -5.09
C HIS A 258 15.64 -5.22 -5.08
N ASP A 259 16.29 -5.29 -6.25
CA ASP A 259 17.73 -5.39 -6.43
C ASP A 259 18.47 -4.04 -6.30
N GLY A 260 17.72 -2.95 -6.12
CA GLY A 260 18.26 -1.59 -6.04
C GLY A 260 18.46 -0.88 -7.38
N GLU A 261 18.32 -1.60 -8.50
CA GLU A 261 18.38 -1.04 -9.84
C GLU A 261 17.09 -0.33 -10.23
N VAL A 262 17.14 0.43 -11.33
CA VAL A 262 15.95 1.09 -11.87
C VAL A 262 14.94 0.03 -12.31
N TYR A 263 13.71 0.16 -11.87
CA TYR A 263 12.60 -0.70 -12.33
C TYR A 263 12.47 -0.58 -13.85
N GLU A 264 12.84 -1.65 -14.58
CA GLU A 264 13.01 -1.66 -16.04
C GLU A 264 11.84 -1.04 -16.82
N PRO A 265 10.56 -1.33 -16.51
CA PRO A 265 9.42 -0.72 -17.21
C PRO A 265 9.33 0.81 -17.08
N LEU A 266 10.08 1.44 -16.17
CA LEU A 266 10.15 2.90 -16.04
C LEU A 266 11.13 3.57 -16.99
N LEU A 267 12.08 2.86 -17.56
CA LEU A 267 13.14 3.43 -18.40
C LEU A 267 12.63 4.35 -19.53
N PRO A 268 11.56 3.99 -20.29
CA PRO A 268 11.02 4.88 -21.31
C PRO A 268 10.48 6.20 -20.73
N TYR A 269 9.78 6.14 -19.60
CA TYR A 269 9.22 7.32 -18.93
C TYR A 269 10.32 8.24 -18.37
N LEU A 270 11.34 7.66 -17.74
CA LEU A 270 12.48 8.41 -17.20
C LEU A 270 13.28 9.11 -18.29
N LYS A 271 13.37 8.52 -19.48
CA LYS A 271 13.98 9.16 -20.64
C LYS A 271 13.24 10.43 -21.02
N VAL A 272 11.91 10.34 -21.20
CA VAL A 272 11.06 11.49 -21.52
C VAL A 272 11.09 12.53 -20.40
N LEU A 273 11.10 12.08 -19.14
CA LEU A 273 11.20 12.98 -17.99
C LEU A 273 12.50 13.78 -17.99
N LYS A 274 13.65 13.13 -18.27
CA LYS A 274 14.95 13.81 -18.38
C LYS A 274 15.04 14.78 -19.55
N GLU A 275 14.35 14.49 -20.66
CA GLU A 275 14.27 15.40 -21.80
C GLU A 275 13.49 16.69 -21.45
N LYS A 276 12.43 16.56 -20.63
CA LYS A 276 11.61 17.69 -20.16
C LYS A 276 12.26 18.47 -18.99
N GLU A 277 12.97 17.77 -18.13
CA GLU A 277 13.60 18.29 -16.90
C GLU A 277 15.06 17.83 -16.86
N PRO A 278 16.00 18.51 -17.55
CA PRO A 278 17.40 18.08 -17.63
C PRO A 278 18.12 18.03 -16.27
N GLN A 279 17.66 18.82 -15.30
CA GLN A 279 18.21 18.86 -13.93
C GLN A 279 17.71 17.70 -13.06
N PHE A 280 16.70 16.95 -13.53
CA PHE A 280 16.12 15.87 -12.76
C PHE A 280 17.13 14.75 -12.46
N GLN A 281 17.21 14.38 -11.19
CA GLN A 281 18.02 13.26 -10.71
C GLN A 281 17.18 12.34 -9.84
N LEU A 282 17.39 11.03 -10.00
CA LEU A 282 16.78 10.04 -9.14
C LEU A 282 17.38 10.15 -7.73
N GLN A 283 16.53 10.34 -6.73
CA GLN A 283 16.94 10.39 -5.35
C GLN A 283 17.18 8.96 -4.84
N ARG A 284 18.42 8.67 -4.48
CA ARG A 284 18.72 7.47 -3.70
C ARG A 284 18.24 7.72 -2.28
N GLY A 285 17.23 6.96 -1.85
CA GLY A 285 16.78 7.02 -0.45
C GLY A 285 17.94 6.75 0.51
N PRO A 286 17.75 7.00 1.81
CA PRO A 286 18.75 6.64 2.81
C PRO A 286 19.17 5.20 2.55
N ARG A 287 20.48 4.93 2.54
CA ARG A 287 21.00 3.57 2.39
C ARG A 287 20.31 2.72 3.44
N HIS A 288 19.78 1.58 3.06
CA HIS A 288 19.31 0.59 4.03
C HIS A 288 20.40 0.47 5.10
N ARG A 289 20.11 1.00 6.28
CA ARG A 289 20.95 0.75 7.44
C ARG A 289 20.90 -0.75 7.70
N SER A 290 22.07 -1.33 7.93
CA SER A 290 22.29 -2.75 8.15
C SER A 290 21.32 -3.33 9.20
N GLU A 291 20.96 -4.60 9.03
CA GLU A 291 20.22 -5.40 10.00
C GLU A 291 20.81 -5.20 11.41
N GLY A 292 20.07 -4.53 12.28
CA GLY A 292 20.49 -4.21 13.65
C GLY A 292 20.00 -2.85 14.16
N GLU A 293 19.50 -1.96 13.29
CA GLU A 293 18.96 -0.68 13.72
C GLU A 293 17.44 -0.72 13.95
N PRO A 294 16.93 -0.05 15.01
CA PRO A 294 15.56 -0.19 15.51
C PRO A 294 14.46 0.46 14.64
N TRP A 295 14.72 0.77 13.39
CA TRP A 295 13.85 1.54 12.50
C TRP A 295 13.29 0.65 11.38
N GLY A 296 12.13 0.07 11.60
CA GLY A 296 11.43 -0.71 10.59
C GLY A 296 10.21 0.04 10.06
N LEU A 297 10.20 0.34 8.77
CA LEU A 297 8.97 0.62 8.03
C LEU A 297 8.21 -0.69 7.84
N HIS A 298 7.32 -1.05 8.75
CA HIS A 298 6.35 -2.11 8.54
C HIS A 298 5.03 -1.52 8.05
N GLY A 299 4.73 -1.72 6.77
CA GLY A 299 3.44 -1.32 6.20
C GLY A 299 3.18 0.20 6.17
N GLY A 300 4.20 1.03 5.94
CA GLY A 300 4.06 2.49 5.91
C GLY A 300 4.02 3.16 7.28
N ARG A 301 4.37 2.44 8.34
CA ARG A 301 4.36 2.92 9.73
C ARG A 301 5.78 3.12 10.24
N LEU A 302 6.01 4.25 10.92
CA LEU A 302 7.24 4.49 11.65
C LEU A 302 7.07 4.02 13.08
N LEU A 303 7.93 3.09 13.50
CA LEU A 303 7.93 2.51 14.84
C LEU A 303 9.20 2.93 15.58
N TYR A 304 9.03 3.54 16.76
CA TYR A 304 10.12 3.93 17.64
C TYR A 304 10.08 3.09 18.92
N ASN A 305 11.23 2.52 19.31
CA ASN A 305 11.37 1.79 20.57
C ASN A 305 11.76 2.76 21.67
N LEU A 306 10.81 3.11 22.52
CA LEU A 306 10.99 4.13 23.56
C LEU A 306 10.81 3.53 24.95
N ARG A 307 11.48 4.13 25.93
CA ARG A 307 11.22 3.83 27.34
C ARG A 307 10.27 4.89 27.90
N TYR A 308 9.11 4.46 28.35
CA TYR A 308 8.17 5.33 29.03
C TYR A 308 8.67 5.64 30.44
N LEU A 309 8.75 6.91 30.79
CA LEU A 309 9.23 7.38 32.10
C LEU A 309 8.08 7.75 33.02
N GLY A 310 6.91 8.03 32.47
CA GLY A 310 5.72 8.36 33.23
C GLY A 310 4.92 9.51 32.64
N GLN A 311 3.86 9.89 33.33
CA GLN A 311 3.02 11.03 32.96
C GLN A 311 2.73 11.93 34.16
N THR A 312 2.40 13.17 33.87
CA THR A 312 1.94 14.14 34.89
C THR A 312 0.93 15.09 34.29
N SER A 313 -0.09 15.46 35.10
CA SER A 313 -1.03 16.49 34.66
C SER A 313 -0.40 17.86 34.75
N VAL A 314 -0.56 18.67 33.69
CA VAL A 314 -0.01 20.02 33.59
C VAL A 314 -1.09 21.10 33.70
N GLY A 315 -2.32 20.72 34.01
CA GLY A 315 -3.44 21.62 34.20
C GLY A 315 -4.01 22.14 32.87
N LYS A 316 -4.47 23.39 32.83
CA LYS A 316 -5.15 23.98 31.67
C LYS A 316 -4.21 24.52 30.60
N CYS A 317 -2.92 24.57 30.85
CA CYS A 317 -1.92 25.07 29.92
C CYS A 317 -1.09 23.89 29.40
N GLY A 318 -1.24 23.57 28.11
CA GLY A 318 -0.50 22.51 27.41
C GLY A 318 0.60 23.04 26.49
N GLY A 319 1.12 24.25 26.75
CA GLY A 319 2.15 24.88 25.92
C GLY A 319 3.57 24.39 26.24
N LYS A 320 4.55 24.85 25.44
CA LYS A 320 5.95 24.42 25.54
C LYS A 320 6.58 24.81 26.90
N GLU A 321 6.14 25.90 27.51
CA GLU A 321 6.66 26.42 28.79
C GLU A 321 6.39 25.48 29.98
N VAL A 322 5.47 24.55 29.86
CA VAL A 322 5.19 23.58 30.94
C VAL A 322 5.98 22.29 30.79
N LEU A 323 6.59 22.03 29.63
CA LEU A 323 7.29 20.78 29.34
C LEU A 323 8.49 20.54 30.27
N ASP A 324 9.35 21.54 30.48
CA ASP A 324 10.56 21.37 31.30
C ASP A 324 10.18 21.02 32.74
N ARG A 325 9.21 21.69 33.33
CA ARG A 325 8.72 21.37 34.68
C ARG A 325 8.06 20.01 34.77
N ALA A 326 7.29 19.65 33.75
CA ALA A 326 6.64 18.34 33.71
C ALA A 326 7.63 17.19 33.54
N ILE A 327 8.64 17.37 32.70
CA ILE A 327 9.72 16.37 32.48
C ILE A 327 10.52 16.21 33.77
N SER A 328 10.96 17.32 34.40
CA SER A 328 11.71 17.28 35.65
C SER A 328 10.93 16.57 36.76
N ALA A 329 9.66 16.89 36.93
CA ALA A 329 8.79 16.23 37.94
C ALA A 329 8.60 14.73 37.71
N VAL A 330 8.59 14.28 36.44
CA VAL A 330 8.50 12.84 36.09
C VAL A 330 9.84 12.18 36.34
N LEU A 331 10.97 12.80 35.98
CA LEU A 331 12.31 12.26 36.17
C LEU A 331 12.63 12.12 37.67
N GLU A 332 12.30 13.08 38.51
CA GLU A 332 12.46 13.01 39.96
C GLU A 332 11.67 11.84 40.57
N ARG A 333 10.41 11.66 40.18
CA ARG A 333 9.59 10.54 40.63
C ARG A 333 10.13 9.20 40.14
N HIS A 334 10.61 9.12 38.92
CA HIS A 334 11.22 7.92 38.36
C HIS A 334 12.50 7.56 39.07
N ALA A 335 13.35 8.55 39.43
CA ALA A 335 14.56 8.34 40.20
C ALA A 335 14.29 7.89 41.66
N ALA A 336 13.23 8.46 42.29
CA ALA A 336 12.84 8.08 43.66
C ALA A 336 12.21 6.68 43.76
N ALA A 337 11.56 6.22 42.72
CA ALA A 337 10.78 4.98 42.71
C ALA A 337 11.63 3.70 42.70
N ARG A 338 12.95 3.72 42.56
CA ARG A 338 13.89 2.56 42.58
C ARG A 338 13.29 1.19 42.14
N ILE A 339 12.22 1.19 41.37
CA ILE A 339 11.52 -0.02 40.92
C ILE A 339 11.98 -0.28 39.49
N GLN A 340 12.69 -1.37 39.30
CA GLN A 340 13.06 -1.92 37.99
C GLN A 340 11.79 -2.43 37.25
N VAL A 341 11.00 -1.56 36.71
CA VAL A 341 10.06 -1.94 35.66
C VAL A 341 10.61 -1.36 34.37
N GLN A 342 11.35 -2.17 33.63
CA GLN A 342 11.76 -1.85 32.27
C GLN A 342 10.57 -2.02 31.35
N GLU A 343 9.63 -1.09 31.39
CA GLU A 343 8.57 -1.03 30.41
C GLU A 343 9.12 -0.39 29.13
N HIS A 344 9.31 -1.21 28.09
CA HIS A 344 9.67 -0.74 26.76
C HIS A 344 8.38 -0.54 25.94
N TRP A 345 8.20 0.66 25.45
CA TRP A 345 7.02 1.07 24.69
C TRP A 345 7.40 1.33 23.24
N VAL A 346 6.48 1.09 22.34
CA VAL A 346 6.61 1.43 20.92
C VAL A 346 5.66 2.56 20.61
N VAL A 347 6.19 3.69 20.17
CA VAL A 347 5.38 4.78 19.63
C VAL A 347 5.28 4.59 18.13
N GLU A 348 4.06 4.42 17.65
CA GLU A 348 3.74 4.20 16.26
C GLU A 348 3.01 5.44 15.73
N LYS A 349 3.53 6.05 14.66
CA LYS A 349 2.80 7.05 13.87
C LYS A 349 1.95 6.30 12.85
N ARG A 350 0.64 6.34 12.98
CA ARG A 350 -0.29 5.70 12.06
C ARG A 350 -1.10 6.74 11.32
N ALA A 351 -1.09 6.65 10.00
CA ALA A 351 -2.14 7.19 9.18
C ALA A 351 -3.19 6.08 8.92
N ALA A 352 -4.44 6.45 8.80
CA ALA A 352 -5.55 5.52 8.92
C ALA A 352 -5.72 4.60 7.72
N GLN A 353 -5.80 3.29 7.93
CA GLN A 353 -6.22 2.31 6.94
C GLN A 353 -7.72 2.03 7.03
N GLY A 354 -8.46 2.28 5.95
CA GLY A 354 -9.93 2.12 5.88
C GLY A 354 -10.48 0.68 5.89
N LYS A 355 -9.73 -0.35 6.29
CA LYS A 355 -10.19 -1.76 6.23
C LYS A 355 -10.02 -2.61 7.49
N LEU A 356 -9.41 -2.10 8.56
CA LEU A 356 -9.24 -2.86 9.80
C LEU A 356 -10.28 -2.53 10.89
N LEU A 357 -11.30 -1.74 10.56
CA LEU A 357 -12.34 -1.34 11.51
C LEU A 357 -13.38 -2.45 11.78
N GLU A 358 -13.55 -3.44 10.91
CA GLU A 358 -14.54 -4.49 11.11
C GLU A 358 -14.13 -5.54 12.16
N GLU A 359 -12.84 -5.77 12.38
CA GLU A 359 -12.40 -6.72 13.42
C GLU A 359 -12.23 -6.10 14.80
N ALA A 360 -11.85 -4.82 14.89
CA ALA A 360 -11.69 -4.13 16.18
C ALA A 360 -13.02 -3.74 16.84
N VAL A 361 -14.13 -3.68 16.08
CA VAL A 361 -15.49 -3.35 16.59
C VAL A 361 -16.16 -4.54 17.28
N ARG A 362 -15.67 -5.76 17.10
CA ARG A 362 -16.25 -6.94 17.77
C ARG A 362 -15.87 -7.08 19.23
N ASP A 363 -14.81 -6.46 19.70
CA ASP A 363 -14.33 -6.60 21.09
C ASP A 363 -14.75 -5.48 22.04
N CYS A 364 -15.45 -4.43 21.58
CA CYS A 364 -15.94 -3.33 22.40
C CYS A 364 -17.48 -3.24 22.37
N ALA A 365 -18.15 -4.26 22.88
CA ALA A 365 -19.63 -4.33 22.96
C ALA A 365 -20.22 -3.62 24.18
N SER A 366 -19.76 -2.40 24.54
CA SER A 366 -20.41 -1.64 25.66
C SER A 366 -20.31 -0.12 25.52
N SER A 367 -20.16 0.44 24.32
CA SER A 367 -20.25 1.90 24.13
C SER A 367 -21.24 2.24 23.00
N PRO A 368 -22.01 3.37 23.13
CA PRO A 368 -23.01 3.74 22.14
C PRO A 368 -22.41 4.04 20.78
N PRO A 369 -23.15 3.84 19.67
CA PRO A 369 -22.64 4.02 18.31
C PRO A 369 -22.30 5.49 18.05
N LEU A 370 -21.04 5.75 17.70
CA LEU A 370 -20.56 7.03 17.21
C LEU A 370 -21.12 7.31 15.81
N PRO A 371 -21.40 8.58 15.46
CA PRO A 371 -21.98 8.93 14.16
C PRO A 371 -21.06 8.61 13.00
N ASN A 372 -21.62 8.16 11.87
CA ASN A 372 -21.02 7.61 10.66
C ASN A 372 -20.12 8.54 9.82
N ASN A 373 -19.52 9.60 10.37
CA ASN A 373 -18.68 10.58 9.65
C ASN A 373 -17.36 10.88 10.36
N LEU A 374 -16.75 9.89 11.01
CA LEU A 374 -15.37 10.07 11.50
C LEU A 374 -14.40 10.00 10.32
N ALA A 375 -13.94 11.18 9.88
CA ALA A 375 -12.72 11.31 9.09
C ALA A 375 -11.59 10.58 9.83
N LEU A 376 -10.90 9.69 9.12
CA LEU A 376 -9.79 8.91 9.65
C LEU A 376 -8.61 9.87 9.91
N GLU A 377 -8.45 10.30 11.14
CA GLU A 377 -7.41 11.21 11.57
C GLU A 377 -6.09 10.48 11.78
N ALA A 378 -4.97 11.13 11.42
CA ALA A 378 -3.65 10.66 11.76
C ALA A 378 -3.42 10.71 13.28
N GLU A 379 -2.84 9.66 13.83
CA GLU A 379 -2.75 9.47 15.27
C GLU A 379 -1.37 8.95 15.69
N VAL A 380 -0.99 9.23 16.93
CA VAL A 380 0.14 8.62 17.64
C VAL A 380 -0.40 7.43 18.44
N LEU A 381 0.11 6.23 18.15
CA LEU A 381 -0.24 4.99 18.85
C LEU A 381 0.87 4.59 19.80
N ILE A 382 0.50 4.20 21.02
CA ILE A 382 1.43 3.66 22.02
C ILE A 382 1.09 2.20 22.25
N ARG A 383 2.08 1.32 22.05
CA ARG A 383 1.95 -0.12 22.23
C ARG A 383 2.96 -0.64 23.23
N GLU A 384 2.56 -1.64 24.00
CA GLU A 384 3.44 -2.34 24.94
C GLU A 384 4.31 -3.37 24.23
N LYS A 385 5.58 -3.48 24.60
CA LYS A 385 6.44 -4.61 24.26
C LYS A 385 6.50 -5.61 25.43
N PRO A 386 6.51 -6.91 25.16
CA PRO A 386 6.54 -7.62 23.88
C PRO A 386 5.16 -7.94 23.29
N SER A 387 4.08 -7.65 24.02
CA SER A 387 2.71 -8.10 23.70
C SER A 387 2.12 -7.45 22.44
N SER A 388 2.71 -6.33 21.94
CA SER A 388 2.16 -5.46 20.91
C SER A 388 0.75 -4.93 21.21
N LYS A 389 0.31 -5.05 22.47
CA LYS A 389 -1.00 -4.57 22.93
C LYS A 389 -1.07 -3.06 22.78
N LEU A 390 -2.12 -2.57 22.13
CA LEU A 390 -2.41 -1.15 22.05
C LEU A 390 -2.79 -0.61 23.44
N LEU A 391 -2.10 0.40 23.91
CA LEU A 391 -2.35 1.02 25.19
C LEU A 391 -3.10 2.35 25.06
N CYS A 392 -2.64 3.23 24.15
CA CYS A 392 -3.23 4.55 23.96
C CYS A 392 -3.24 4.93 22.49
N ARG A 393 -4.20 5.81 22.15
CA ARG A 393 -4.34 6.47 20.84
C ARG A 393 -4.47 7.96 21.08
N TYR A 394 -3.65 8.74 20.42
CA TYR A 394 -3.71 10.19 20.49
C TYR A 394 -3.82 10.79 19.09
N PRO A 395 -5.05 11.15 18.65
CA PRO A 395 -5.23 11.91 17.43
C PRO A 395 -4.42 13.21 17.46
N TYR A 396 -3.81 13.61 16.35
CA TYR A 396 -2.99 14.82 16.31
C TYR A 396 -3.69 16.07 16.85
N PRO A 397 -4.99 16.32 16.61
CA PRO A 397 -5.69 17.47 17.20
C PRO A 397 -5.73 17.49 18.73
N THR A 398 -5.50 16.36 19.40
CA THR A 398 -5.45 16.27 20.86
C THR A 398 -4.06 16.51 21.44
N ILE A 399 -3.03 16.55 20.62
CA ILE A 399 -1.64 16.79 21.04
C ILE A 399 -1.37 18.29 20.94
N SER A 400 -1.11 18.97 22.07
CA SER A 400 -0.95 20.43 22.13
C SER A 400 0.48 20.89 21.88
N CYS A 401 1.48 20.12 22.33
CA CYS A 401 2.89 20.47 22.12
C CYS A 401 3.78 19.24 22.26
N VAL A 402 4.99 19.34 21.70
CA VAL A 402 6.08 18.38 21.83
C VAL A 402 7.41 19.12 22.04
N GLY A 403 8.30 18.54 22.83
CA GLY A 403 9.61 19.11 23.06
C GLY A 403 10.54 18.21 23.86
N ARG A 404 11.83 18.55 23.91
CA ARG A 404 12.85 17.82 24.67
C ARG A 404 13.16 18.49 26.00
N CYS A 405 13.75 17.72 26.90
CA CYS A 405 14.35 18.23 28.14
C CYS A 405 15.66 18.99 27.82
N MET A 406 15.87 20.14 28.48
CA MET A 406 17.12 20.89 28.35
C MET A 406 18.32 20.15 28.98
N ASP A 407 18.06 19.38 30.06
CA ASP A 407 19.10 18.69 30.85
C ASP A 407 19.38 17.26 30.39
N SER A 408 18.55 16.71 29.49
CA SER A 408 18.69 15.34 28.99
C SER A 408 18.34 15.27 27.50
N SER A 409 19.36 15.19 26.67
CA SER A 409 19.23 15.27 25.22
C SER A 409 18.43 14.12 24.58
N ASN A 410 18.28 12.99 25.24
CA ASN A 410 17.53 11.82 24.80
C ASN A 410 16.14 11.68 25.44
N VAL A 411 15.67 12.68 26.21
CA VAL A 411 14.34 12.68 26.83
C VAL A 411 13.46 13.73 26.19
N PHE A 412 12.28 13.32 25.79
CA PHE A 412 11.25 14.21 25.23
C PHE A 412 9.88 13.94 25.85
N ALA A 413 8.99 14.88 25.66
CA ALA A 413 7.61 14.76 26.09
C ALA A 413 6.65 15.43 25.09
N PHE A 414 5.41 15.00 25.13
CA PHE A 414 4.32 15.67 24.46
C PHE A 414 3.09 15.78 25.38
N CYS A 415 2.35 16.87 25.21
CA CYS A 415 1.13 17.12 25.98
C CYS A 415 -0.11 16.73 25.19
N VAL A 416 -1.04 16.02 25.82
CA VAL A 416 -2.29 15.59 25.23
C VAL A 416 -3.47 16.10 26.05
N ALA A 417 -4.59 16.43 25.39
CA ALA A 417 -5.82 16.78 26.05
C ALA A 417 -6.42 15.57 26.78
N ALA A 418 -6.70 15.68 28.06
CA ALA A 418 -7.29 14.61 28.87
C ALA A 418 -8.71 14.25 28.44
N SER A 419 -9.43 15.18 27.78
CA SER A 419 -10.77 14.99 27.22
C SER A 419 -10.78 15.36 25.74
N PRO A 420 -10.64 14.38 24.82
CA PRO A 420 -10.58 14.64 23.37
C PRO A 420 -11.83 15.35 22.81
N GLU A 421 -12.98 15.16 23.47
CA GLU A 421 -14.27 15.71 23.02
C GLU A 421 -14.45 17.22 23.29
N SER A 422 -13.60 17.83 24.13
CA SER A 422 -13.67 19.25 24.47
C SER A 422 -12.27 19.81 24.77
N PRO A 423 -11.39 19.98 23.78
CA PRO A 423 -10.01 20.39 24.01
C PRO A 423 -9.90 21.76 24.69
N ASP A 424 -10.80 22.70 24.40
CA ASP A 424 -10.81 24.06 24.98
C ASP A 424 -11.10 24.11 26.48
N ARG A 425 -11.65 23.05 27.06
CA ARG A 425 -12.02 22.95 28.50
C ARG A 425 -11.24 21.87 29.23
N SER A 426 -10.41 21.10 28.54
CA SER A 426 -9.70 19.96 29.13
C SER A 426 -8.46 20.39 29.87
N THR A 427 -8.07 19.58 30.85
CA THR A 427 -6.71 19.57 31.38
C THR A 427 -5.81 18.80 30.43
N PHE A 428 -4.50 19.07 30.47
CA PHE A 428 -3.53 18.37 29.67
C PHE A 428 -2.68 17.44 30.52
N ASP A 429 -2.37 16.27 29.95
CA ASP A 429 -1.41 15.33 30.52
C ASP A 429 -0.14 15.35 29.66
N CYS A 430 0.99 15.42 30.34
CA CYS A 430 2.31 15.39 29.73
C CYS A 430 2.89 13.97 29.84
N LEU A 431 3.12 13.30 28.72
CA LEU A 431 3.73 11.98 28.65
C LEU A 431 5.22 12.12 28.33
N VAL A 432 6.07 11.46 29.13
CA VAL A 432 7.53 11.58 29.07
C VAL A 432 8.16 10.26 28.63
N PHE A 433 9.05 10.34 27.64
CA PHE A 433 9.73 9.20 27.03
C PHE A 433 11.23 9.43 26.96
N ALA A 434 12.01 8.34 27.03
CA ALA A 434 13.42 8.33 26.69
C ALA A 434 13.65 7.52 25.42
N SER A 435 14.40 8.09 24.49
CA SER A 435 14.87 7.43 23.29
C SER A 435 16.23 6.76 23.51
N SER A 436 16.68 5.98 22.51
CA SER A 436 17.98 5.31 22.56
C SER A 436 19.15 6.28 22.33
N SER A 437 18.92 7.40 21.66
CA SER A 437 19.93 8.42 21.33
C SER A 437 19.30 9.80 21.18
N GLU A 438 20.17 10.83 21.26
CA GLU A 438 19.78 12.23 21.00
C GLU A 438 19.25 12.44 19.59
N GLN A 439 19.87 11.81 18.59
CA GLN A 439 19.44 11.90 17.19
C GLN A 439 18.05 11.32 17.00
N GLU A 440 17.75 10.19 17.62
CA GLU A 440 16.42 9.59 17.62
C GLU A 440 15.39 10.52 18.26
N CYS A 441 15.75 11.12 19.40
CA CYS A 441 14.90 12.07 20.10
C CYS A 441 14.54 13.29 19.20
N GLU A 442 15.54 13.89 18.57
CA GLU A 442 15.34 15.03 17.68
C GLU A 442 14.50 14.66 16.46
N GLU A 443 14.70 13.47 15.89
CA GLU A 443 13.92 13.00 14.77
C GLU A 443 12.43 12.82 15.15
N ILE A 444 12.14 12.19 16.28
CA ILE A 444 10.77 12.01 16.77
C ILE A 444 10.09 13.36 16.98
N ILE A 445 10.77 14.29 17.68
CA ILE A 445 10.25 15.64 17.92
C ILE A 445 9.97 16.35 16.59
N ARG A 446 10.92 16.31 15.64
CA ARG A 446 10.76 16.94 14.32
C ARG A 446 9.55 16.38 13.59
N ARG A 447 9.35 15.07 13.62
CA ARG A 447 8.22 14.42 12.96
C ARG A 447 6.88 14.75 13.60
N ILE A 448 6.80 14.78 14.93
CA ILE A 448 5.58 15.20 15.62
C ILE A 448 5.34 16.70 15.37
N ALA A 449 6.37 17.55 15.49
CA ALA A 449 6.27 18.98 15.28
C ALA A 449 5.92 19.37 13.83
N ALA A 450 6.36 18.58 12.84
CA ALA A 450 6.01 18.81 11.45
C ALA A 450 4.50 18.63 11.22
N GLY A 451 3.85 17.69 11.93
CA GLY A 451 2.40 17.55 11.94
C GLY A 451 1.70 18.87 12.36
N PHE A 452 2.25 19.58 13.33
CA PHE A 452 1.69 20.87 13.80
C PHE A 452 1.92 22.02 12.84
N LYS A 453 3.12 22.16 12.28
CA LYS A 453 3.45 23.24 11.34
C LYS A 453 2.54 23.24 10.09
N HIS A 454 2.03 22.11 9.72
CA HIS A 454 1.27 21.90 8.48
C HIS A 454 -0.21 21.60 8.71
N THR A 455 -0.71 21.66 9.94
CA THR A 455 -2.14 21.51 10.25
C THR A 455 -2.79 22.86 10.46
N GLU A 456 -3.99 23.07 9.94
CA GLU A 456 -4.76 24.32 10.11
C GLU A 456 -5.32 24.49 11.55
N TRP A 457 -5.05 23.56 12.45
CA TRP A 457 -5.64 23.51 13.79
C TRP A 457 -4.86 24.24 14.86
N PHE A 458 -3.68 24.79 14.53
CA PHE A 458 -2.84 25.56 15.46
C PHE A 458 -2.52 26.93 14.86
N VAL A 459 -3.44 27.85 15.04
CA VAL A 459 -3.22 29.30 14.85
C VAL A 459 -3.07 29.94 16.23
#